data_252d62c26cf66e52f9a1de14a8d9fe06
#
_entry.id   252d62c26cf66e52f9a1de14a8d9fe06
#
_cell.length_a   1.000
_cell.length_b   1.000
_cell.length_c   1.000
_cell.angle_alpha   90.00
_cell.angle_beta   90.00
_cell.angle_gamma   90.00
#
_symmetry.space_group_name_H-M   'P 1'
#
loop_
_entity.id
_entity.type
_entity.pdbx_description
1 polymer ?
#
loop_
_entity_poly.entity_id
_entity_poly.type
_entity_poly.pdbx_seq_one_letter_code
_entity_poly.pdbx_strand_id
1 'polypeptide(L)'
;MAVVICGSMAFDTIMDFEGRFKEQILPEQLHILNVSFLVPRLQRDFGGCAGNIAYGLKLLGGQPLPMATVGSDGEGYVQRLQQLGIATDFVRLLPEHYTAQAMIMTDRDNNQITAFHPGAMMQAHKTKIEKRADIQLGIISPDGRDAMLEHAAQFKHADIPFVFDPGQGLPMFDGKELMHFIHLATWVTVNDYEGKMLCDRTGLSSAELSRHVKGLIVTLGANGCEVWIDGQKTLVPPVKAKQVVDPTGCGDAWRGALLFGLEKGWSLDKCAALGNEVGARKIAQRGPQNYQLNDLHIG
;
A
#
# COMPACT_ATOMS: atom_id res chain seq x y z
N MET A 1 -16.70 -12.22 6.22
CA MET A 1 -17.01 -10.95 5.50
C MET A 1 -15.83 -10.66 4.60
N ALA A 2 -16.07 -10.14 3.39
CA ALA A 2 -14.99 -9.87 2.45
C ALA A 2 -14.60 -8.40 2.46
N VAL A 3 -13.31 -8.12 2.27
CA VAL A 3 -12.74 -6.77 2.24
C VAL A 3 -12.19 -6.49 0.84
N VAL A 4 -12.77 -5.49 0.14
CA VAL A 4 -12.27 -5.07 -1.17
C VAL A 4 -11.05 -4.20 -0.98
N ILE A 5 -9.97 -4.55 -1.68
CA ILE A 5 -8.69 -3.85 -1.61
C ILE A 5 -8.38 -3.28 -2.99
N CYS A 6 -8.75 -2.02 -3.22
CA CYS A 6 -8.42 -1.29 -4.44
C CYS A 6 -6.98 -0.78 -4.34
N GLY A 7 -6.18 -1.09 -5.34
CA GLY A 7 -4.78 -0.68 -5.36
C GLY A 7 -3.97 -1.42 -6.41
N SER A 8 -2.70 -1.09 -6.52
CA SER A 8 -1.80 -1.70 -7.49
C SER A 8 -1.48 -3.15 -7.17
N MET A 9 -1.33 -3.94 -8.23
CA MET A 9 -0.54 -5.17 -8.25
C MET A 9 0.67 -4.93 -9.16
N ALA A 10 1.87 -5.13 -8.65
CA ALA A 10 3.11 -4.80 -9.35
C ALA A 10 4.18 -5.86 -9.11
N PHE A 11 5.21 -5.83 -9.95
CA PHE A 11 6.45 -6.55 -9.68
C PHE A 11 7.52 -5.58 -9.20
N ASP A 12 8.29 -5.98 -8.20
CA ASP A 12 9.50 -5.29 -7.77
C ASP A 12 10.71 -6.06 -8.31
N THR A 13 11.35 -5.51 -9.34
CA THR A 13 12.57 -6.06 -9.93
C THR A 13 13.77 -5.36 -9.30
N ILE A 14 14.43 -6.06 -8.41
CA ILE A 14 15.58 -5.57 -7.64
C ILE A 14 16.86 -6.07 -8.30
N MET A 15 17.77 -5.14 -8.60
CA MET A 15 19.03 -5.36 -9.28
C MET A 15 20.17 -4.85 -8.40
N ASP A 16 21.12 -5.73 -8.08
CA ASP A 16 22.29 -5.37 -7.29
C ASP A 16 23.45 -5.01 -8.24
N PHE A 17 23.84 -3.74 -8.23
CA PHE A 17 25.04 -3.25 -8.90
C PHE A 17 26.24 -3.32 -7.95
N GLU A 18 27.24 -4.14 -8.29
CA GLU A 18 28.42 -4.35 -7.44
C GLU A 18 29.47 -3.21 -7.50
N GLY A 19 29.19 -2.12 -8.19
CA GLY A 19 29.95 -0.87 -8.21
C GLY A 19 29.29 0.25 -7.43
N ARG A 20 29.70 1.47 -7.70
CA ARG A 20 29.09 2.70 -7.17
C ARG A 20 28.65 3.59 -8.33
N PHE A 21 27.43 4.14 -8.27
CA PHE A 21 26.91 5.02 -9.32
C PHE A 21 27.81 6.24 -9.54
N LYS A 22 28.38 6.82 -8.49
CA LYS A 22 29.29 7.95 -8.57
C LYS A 22 30.59 7.68 -9.35
N GLU A 23 30.95 6.42 -9.56
CA GLU A 23 32.13 6.00 -10.32
C GLU A 23 31.81 5.81 -11.81
N GLN A 24 30.52 5.68 -12.16
CA GLN A 24 30.03 5.44 -13.52
C GLN A 24 29.33 6.66 -14.12
N ILE A 25 28.68 7.48 -13.27
CA ILE A 25 27.96 8.68 -13.69
C ILE A 25 28.88 9.89 -13.46
N LEU A 26 29.33 10.51 -14.56
CA LEU A 26 30.18 11.69 -14.52
C LEU A 26 29.29 12.96 -14.49
N PRO A 27 29.30 13.74 -13.38
CA PRO A 27 28.43 14.91 -13.24
C PRO A 27 28.59 15.95 -14.37
N GLU A 28 29.80 16.11 -14.86
CA GLU A 28 30.13 17.05 -15.95
C GLU A 28 29.64 16.59 -17.33
N GLN A 29 29.21 15.32 -17.48
CA GLN A 29 28.73 14.73 -18.73
C GLN A 29 27.25 14.32 -18.70
N LEU A 30 26.47 14.81 -17.75
CA LEU A 30 25.06 14.47 -17.64
C LEU A 30 24.22 14.82 -18.87
N HIS A 31 24.67 15.81 -19.67
CA HIS A 31 23.98 16.24 -20.90
C HIS A 31 24.04 15.20 -22.04
N ILE A 32 24.94 14.21 -21.98
CA ILE A 32 25.08 13.10 -22.93
C ILE A 32 25.21 11.76 -22.23
N LEU A 33 24.47 11.59 -21.13
CA LEU A 33 24.55 10.40 -20.29
C LEU A 33 24.21 9.12 -21.08
N ASN A 34 25.20 8.23 -21.20
CA ASN A 34 25.05 6.90 -21.77
C ASN A 34 25.85 5.92 -20.90
N VAL A 35 25.19 5.34 -19.91
CA VAL A 35 25.81 4.40 -18.97
C VAL A 35 25.14 3.03 -19.04
N SER A 36 25.95 1.98 -18.85
CA SER A 36 25.46 0.61 -18.77
C SER A 36 25.99 -0.01 -17.47
N PHE A 37 25.08 -0.60 -16.69
CA PHE A 37 25.41 -1.25 -15.45
C PHE A 37 25.33 -2.77 -15.61
N LEU A 38 26.42 -3.49 -15.29
CA LEU A 38 26.38 -4.93 -15.16
C LEU A 38 25.81 -5.30 -13.78
N VAL A 39 24.66 -5.93 -13.77
CA VAL A 39 23.98 -6.36 -12.55
C VAL A 39 23.95 -7.90 -12.47
N PRO A 40 24.86 -8.52 -11.70
CA PRO A 40 24.98 -9.97 -11.64
C PRO A 40 23.84 -10.64 -10.88
N ARG A 41 23.09 -9.87 -10.08
CA ARG A 41 21.93 -10.38 -9.32
C ARG A 41 20.68 -9.62 -9.73
N LEU A 42 19.65 -10.39 -10.05
CA LEU A 42 18.31 -9.88 -10.32
C LEU A 42 17.31 -10.74 -9.52
N GLN A 43 16.46 -10.08 -8.77
CA GLN A 43 15.35 -10.70 -8.05
C GLN A 43 14.06 -10.02 -8.50
N ARG A 44 13.01 -10.79 -8.69
CA ARG A 44 11.67 -10.28 -9.00
C ARG A 44 10.70 -10.75 -7.92
N ASP A 45 10.15 -9.80 -7.16
CA ASP A 45 9.20 -10.04 -6.09
C ASP A 45 7.80 -9.61 -6.50
N PHE A 46 6.80 -10.27 -5.91
CA PHE A 46 5.42 -9.83 -5.99
C PHE A 46 5.21 -8.64 -5.06
N GLY A 47 4.72 -7.54 -5.58
CA GLY A 47 4.55 -6.27 -4.89
C GLY A 47 3.24 -5.57 -5.27
N GLY A 48 3.18 -4.28 -5.02
CA GLY A 48 1.98 -3.46 -5.18
C GLY A 48 1.06 -3.51 -3.97
N CYS A 49 0.45 -2.36 -3.67
CA CYS A 49 -0.27 -2.16 -2.42
C CYS A 49 -1.42 -3.16 -2.23
N ALA A 50 -2.25 -3.39 -3.27
CA ALA A 50 -3.37 -4.33 -3.12
C ALA A 50 -2.91 -5.77 -2.85
N GLY A 51 -1.88 -6.23 -3.56
CA GLY A 51 -1.34 -7.57 -3.35
C GLY A 51 -0.73 -7.74 -1.96
N ASN A 52 0.03 -6.76 -1.50
CA ASN A 52 0.69 -6.79 -0.19
C ASN A 52 -0.31 -6.72 0.96
N ILE A 53 -1.31 -5.82 0.88
CA ILE A 53 -2.37 -5.69 1.88
C ILE A 53 -3.21 -6.97 1.93
N ALA A 54 -3.56 -7.53 0.75
CA ALA A 54 -4.32 -8.78 0.66
C ALA A 54 -3.56 -9.95 1.30
N TYR A 55 -2.26 -10.05 1.07
CA TYR A 55 -1.40 -11.04 1.70
C TYR A 55 -1.44 -10.93 3.23
N GLY A 56 -1.22 -9.72 3.76
CA GLY A 56 -1.24 -9.48 5.21
C GLY A 56 -2.59 -9.80 5.85
N LEU A 57 -3.69 -9.34 5.24
CA LEU A 57 -5.04 -9.65 5.71
C LEU A 57 -5.34 -11.16 5.68
N LYS A 58 -4.87 -11.86 4.63
CA LYS A 58 -5.02 -13.33 4.54
C LYS A 58 -4.28 -14.08 5.63
N LEU A 59 -3.06 -13.67 5.97
CA LEU A 59 -2.28 -14.26 7.06
C LEU A 59 -2.98 -14.14 8.43
N LEU A 60 -3.79 -13.08 8.62
CA LEU A 60 -4.59 -12.87 9.82
C LEU A 60 -5.92 -13.64 9.81
N GLY A 61 -6.22 -14.37 8.73
CA GLY A 61 -7.46 -15.14 8.58
C GLY A 61 -8.63 -14.35 7.98
N GLY A 62 -8.40 -13.13 7.49
CA GLY A 62 -9.41 -12.35 6.78
C GLY A 62 -9.69 -12.87 5.37
N GLN A 63 -10.67 -12.26 4.70
CA GLN A 63 -11.08 -12.61 3.33
C GLN A 63 -10.82 -11.42 2.38
N PRO A 64 -9.57 -11.23 1.90
CA PRO A 64 -9.25 -10.16 0.98
C PRO A 64 -9.81 -10.42 -0.42
N LEU A 65 -10.32 -9.35 -1.05
CA LEU A 65 -10.72 -9.29 -2.45
C LEU A 65 -9.89 -8.18 -3.13
N PRO A 66 -8.67 -8.46 -3.60
CA PRO A 66 -7.89 -7.45 -4.31
C PRO A 66 -8.60 -7.07 -5.61
N MET A 67 -8.80 -5.74 -5.79
CA MET A 67 -9.33 -5.13 -7.00
C MET A 67 -8.18 -4.40 -7.69
N ALA A 68 -7.65 -5.01 -8.74
CA ALA A 68 -6.46 -4.55 -9.41
C ALA A 68 -6.44 -4.99 -10.88
N THR A 69 -5.48 -4.48 -11.64
CA THR A 69 -5.22 -4.91 -13.00
C THR A 69 -3.79 -5.41 -13.15
N VAL A 70 -3.63 -6.47 -13.93
CA VAL A 70 -2.34 -7.02 -14.32
C VAL A 70 -2.25 -7.13 -15.85
N GLY A 71 -1.04 -7.11 -16.38
CA GLY A 71 -0.80 -7.21 -17.82
C GLY A 71 -0.57 -8.65 -18.29
N SER A 72 -0.10 -8.78 -19.52
CA SER A 72 0.20 -10.07 -20.18
C SER A 72 1.18 -10.96 -19.41
N ASP A 73 2.05 -10.37 -18.60
CA ASP A 73 3.03 -11.05 -17.75
C ASP A 73 2.50 -11.32 -16.32
N GLY A 74 1.23 -10.98 -16.04
CA GLY A 74 0.63 -11.03 -14.69
C GLY A 74 0.01 -12.36 -14.30
N GLU A 75 -0.09 -13.34 -15.21
CA GLU A 75 -0.74 -14.63 -14.93
C GLU A 75 -0.12 -15.36 -13.72
N GLY A 76 1.22 -15.37 -13.62
CA GLY A 76 1.91 -15.95 -12.48
C GLY A 76 1.58 -15.29 -11.14
N TYR A 77 1.25 -13.99 -11.16
CA TYR A 77 0.80 -13.29 -9.96
C TYR A 77 -0.61 -13.74 -9.56
N VAL A 78 -1.53 -13.83 -10.51
CA VAL A 78 -2.90 -14.33 -10.27
C VAL A 78 -2.86 -15.75 -9.69
N GLN A 79 -2.07 -16.64 -10.31
CA GLN A 79 -1.87 -18.01 -9.82
C GLN A 79 -1.33 -18.06 -8.38
N ARG A 80 -0.38 -17.18 -8.05
CA ARG A 80 0.13 -17.06 -6.67
C ARG A 80 -0.97 -16.69 -5.69
N LEU A 81 -1.80 -15.70 -5.98
CA LEU A 81 -2.92 -15.32 -5.11
C LEU A 81 -3.87 -16.50 -4.87
N GLN A 82 -4.19 -17.25 -5.94
CA GLN A 82 -5.04 -18.43 -5.85
C GLN A 82 -4.41 -19.53 -4.98
N GLN A 83 -3.10 -19.78 -5.10
CA GLN A 83 -2.37 -20.72 -4.24
C GLN A 83 -2.38 -20.31 -2.76
N LEU A 84 -2.41 -19.02 -2.48
CA LEU A 84 -2.55 -18.46 -1.13
C LEU A 84 -4.01 -18.49 -0.64
N GLY A 85 -4.96 -18.95 -1.47
CA GLY A 85 -6.39 -18.93 -1.15
C GLY A 85 -6.97 -17.51 -1.07
N ILE A 86 -6.40 -16.57 -1.83
CA ILE A 86 -6.90 -15.21 -2.02
C ILE A 86 -7.76 -15.21 -3.27
N ALA A 87 -9.00 -14.73 -3.17
CA ALA A 87 -9.91 -14.63 -4.31
C ALA A 87 -9.41 -13.62 -5.34
N THR A 88 -9.60 -13.93 -6.62
CA THR A 88 -9.10 -13.11 -7.74
C THR A 88 -10.21 -12.58 -8.63
N ASP A 89 -11.45 -12.59 -8.16
CA ASP A 89 -12.66 -12.18 -8.90
C ASP A 89 -12.58 -10.76 -9.46
N PHE A 90 -11.91 -9.86 -8.75
CA PHE A 90 -11.71 -8.46 -9.15
C PHE A 90 -10.30 -8.16 -9.69
N VAL A 91 -9.48 -9.19 -9.90
CA VAL A 91 -8.20 -9.02 -10.60
C VAL A 91 -8.42 -9.19 -12.09
N ARG A 92 -8.22 -8.11 -12.85
CA ARG A 92 -8.43 -8.11 -14.29
C ARG A 92 -7.11 -8.23 -15.05
N LEU A 93 -7.03 -9.22 -15.94
CA LEU A 93 -5.90 -9.36 -16.86
C LEU A 93 -6.16 -8.56 -18.13
N LEU A 94 -5.20 -7.71 -18.50
CA LEU A 94 -5.20 -6.86 -19.69
C LEU A 94 -4.02 -7.24 -20.59
N PRO A 95 -4.22 -8.11 -21.59
CA PRO A 95 -3.12 -8.69 -22.38
C PRO A 95 -2.38 -7.66 -23.25
N GLU A 96 -2.98 -6.51 -23.51
CA GLU A 96 -2.38 -5.40 -24.26
C GLU A 96 -1.41 -4.54 -23.45
N HIS A 97 -1.29 -4.78 -22.15
CA HIS A 97 -0.39 -4.07 -21.25
C HIS A 97 0.59 -5.02 -20.58
N TYR A 98 1.68 -4.48 -20.02
CA TYR A 98 2.47 -5.16 -18.99
C TYR A 98 1.91 -4.84 -17.60
N THR A 99 2.16 -5.72 -16.64
CA THR A 99 1.89 -5.46 -15.23
C THR A 99 2.73 -4.28 -14.74
N ALA A 100 2.22 -3.51 -13.79
CA ALA A 100 3.01 -2.46 -13.15
C ALA A 100 4.32 -3.05 -12.60
N GLN A 101 5.42 -2.28 -12.74
CA GLN A 101 6.74 -2.76 -12.35
C GLN A 101 7.62 -1.64 -11.83
N ALA A 102 8.19 -1.82 -10.65
CA ALA A 102 9.31 -1.05 -10.15
C ALA A 102 10.62 -1.77 -10.53
N MET A 103 11.49 -1.08 -11.26
CA MET A 103 12.85 -1.54 -11.60
C MET A 103 13.82 -0.78 -10.73
N ILE A 104 14.34 -1.43 -9.69
CA ILE A 104 15.14 -0.82 -8.64
C ILE A 104 16.57 -1.32 -8.73
N MET A 105 17.49 -0.43 -9.04
CA MET A 105 18.92 -0.75 -9.03
C MET A 105 19.56 -0.15 -7.79
N THR A 106 20.28 -0.96 -7.01
CA THR A 106 20.96 -0.54 -5.79
C THR A 106 22.46 -0.74 -5.94
N ASP A 107 23.25 0.29 -5.59
CA ASP A 107 24.71 0.24 -5.59
C ASP A 107 25.29 -0.18 -4.20
N ARG A 108 26.64 -0.32 -4.12
CA ARG A 108 27.33 -0.69 -2.88
C ARG A 108 27.15 0.29 -1.71
N ASP A 109 26.86 1.55 -2.02
CA ASP A 109 26.63 2.60 -1.00
C ASP A 109 25.14 2.72 -0.64
N ASN A 110 24.28 1.76 -1.07
CA ASN A 110 22.82 1.75 -0.93
C ASN A 110 22.10 2.92 -1.62
N ASN A 111 22.71 3.57 -2.62
CA ASN A 111 22.01 4.49 -3.48
C ASN A 111 21.12 3.71 -4.44
N GLN A 112 19.97 4.27 -4.79
CA GLN A 112 19.00 3.63 -5.68
C GLN A 112 18.67 4.50 -6.89
N ILE A 113 18.59 3.84 -8.04
CA ILE A 113 17.97 4.38 -9.25
C ILE A 113 16.74 3.53 -9.52
N THR A 114 15.56 4.16 -9.53
CA THR A 114 14.29 3.47 -9.74
C THR A 114 13.60 3.99 -10.98
N ALA A 115 13.19 3.08 -11.85
CA ALA A 115 12.23 3.35 -12.92
C ALA A 115 10.93 2.64 -12.59
N PHE A 116 9.81 3.37 -12.61
CA PHE A 116 8.48 2.80 -12.40
C PHE A 116 7.68 2.81 -13.69
N HIS A 117 7.24 1.63 -14.12
CA HIS A 117 6.31 1.44 -15.24
C HIS A 117 4.92 1.13 -14.69
N PRO A 118 3.92 2.01 -14.86
CA PRO A 118 2.59 1.80 -14.30
C PRO A 118 1.76 0.73 -15.04
N GLY A 119 1.99 0.54 -16.33
CA GLY A 119 1.35 -0.51 -17.14
C GLY A 119 -0.16 -0.60 -16.98
N ALA A 120 -0.65 -1.82 -16.78
CA ALA A 120 -2.07 -2.14 -16.63
C ALA A 120 -2.75 -1.38 -15.46
N MET A 121 -1.99 -0.96 -14.43
CA MET A 121 -2.50 -0.19 -13.29
C MET A 121 -3.26 1.07 -13.73
N MET A 122 -2.85 1.71 -14.81
CA MET A 122 -3.54 2.89 -15.36
C MET A 122 -4.95 2.61 -15.89
N GLN A 123 -5.34 1.34 -16.02
CA GLN A 123 -6.64 0.90 -16.49
C GLN A 123 -7.53 0.33 -15.37
N ALA A 124 -7.11 0.45 -14.12
CA ALA A 124 -7.81 -0.14 -12.96
C ALA A 124 -9.25 0.41 -12.81
N HIS A 125 -9.53 1.64 -13.25
CA HIS A 125 -10.87 2.23 -13.29
C HIS A 125 -11.88 1.44 -14.12
N LYS A 126 -11.43 0.54 -15.02
CA LYS A 126 -12.31 -0.34 -15.81
C LYS A 126 -12.98 -1.43 -14.99
N THR A 127 -12.43 -1.78 -13.82
CA THR A 127 -13.06 -2.68 -12.86
C THR A 127 -13.96 -1.87 -11.93
N LYS A 128 -15.18 -2.35 -11.69
CA LYS A 128 -16.17 -1.61 -10.91
C LYS A 128 -16.51 -2.34 -9.63
N ILE A 129 -16.73 -1.58 -8.56
CA ILE A 129 -17.22 -2.11 -7.30
C ILE A 129 -18.72 -2.38 -7.45
N GLU A 130 -19.07 -3.66 -7.35
CA GLU A 130 -20.46 -4.09 -7.36
C GLU A 130 -20.94 -4.29 -5.92
N LYS A 131 -22.20 -3.89 -5.65
CA LYS A 131 -22.80 -4.14 -4.35
C LYS A 131 -23.04 -5.64 -4.17
N ARG A 132 -22.26 -6.26 -3.29
CA ARG A 132 -22.40 -7.66 -2.90
C ARG A 132 -22.64 -7.74 -1.40
N ALA A 133 -23.52 -8.64 -0.95
CA ALA A 133 -23.88 -8.77 0.45
C ALA A 133 -22.71 -9.21 1.35
N ASP A 134 -21.71 -9.87 0.79
CA ASP A 134 -20.51 -10.33 1.49
C ASP A 134 -19.44 -9.24 1.65
N ILE A 135 -19.52 -8.13 0.87
CA ILE A 135 -18.57 -6.99 0.93
C ILE A 135 -19.07 -5.97 1.95
N GLN A 136 -18.33 -5.77 3.02
CA GLN A 136 -18.73 -4.86 4.11
C GLN A 136 -17.68 -3.80 4.44
N LEU A 137 -16.51 -3.87 3.82
CA LEU A 137 -15.40 -2.95 4.05
C LEU A 137 -14.55 -2.85 2.79
N GLY A 138 -13.95 -1.69 2.58
CA GLY A 138 -12.96 -1.49 1.54
C GLY A 138 -11.76 -0.66 1.97
N ILE A 139 -10.76 -0.62 1.10
CA ILE A 139 -9.66 0.33 1.16
C ILE A 139 -9.34 0.81 -0.25
N ILE A 140 -9.01 2.09 -0.37
CA ILE A 140 -8.40 2.67 -1.56
C ILE A 140 -6.95 2.96 -1.22
N SER A 141 -6.06 2.18 -1.77
CA SER A 141 -4.61 2.34 -1.71
C SER A 141 -4.05 2.81 -3.06
N PRO A 142 -2.77 3.18 -3.17
CA PRO A 142 -2.18 3.71 -4.40
C PRO A 142 -2.46 2.87 -5.64
N ASP A 143 -3.05 3.53 -6.64
CA ASP A 143 -3.44 2.96 -7.93
C ASP A 143 -3.43 4.06 -9.01
N GLY A 144 -3.88 3.74 -10.22
CA GLY A 144 -4.14 4.73 -11.24
C GLY A 144 -5.10 5.83 -10.75
N ARG A 145 -4.78 7.09 -11.06
CA ARG A 145 -5.50 8.26 -10.54
C ARG A 145 -7.02 8.16 -10.74
N ASP A 146 -7.47 7.80 -11.94
CA ASP A 146 -8.89 7.69 -12.27
C ASP A 146 -9.56 6.56 -11.49
N ALA A 147 -8.85 5.45 -11.27
CA ALA A 147 -9.35 4.35 -10.47
C ALA A 147 -9.58 4.76 -9.01
N MET A 148 -8.63 5.47 -8.40
CA MET A 148 -8.80 5.93 -7.02
C MET A 148 -10.03 6.83 -6.88
N LEU A 149 -10.25 7.78 -7.80
CA LEU A 149 -11.41 8.68 -7.79
C LEU A 149 -12.74 7.91 -8.00
N GLU A 150 -12.80 7.06 -9.02
CA GLU A 150 -14.01 6.32 -9.34
C GLU A 150 -14.39 5.31 -8.26
N HIS A 151 -13.41 4.55 -7.75
CA HIS A 151 -13.66 3.57 -6.69
C HIS A 151 -14.14 4.24 -5.39
N ALA A 152 -13.62 5.43 -5.04
CA ALA A 152 -14.12 6.19 -3.89
C ALA A 152 -15.60 6.55 -4.03
N ALA A 153 -16.00 7.04 -5.22
CA ALA A 153 -17.40 7.35 -5.50
C ALA A 153 -18.27 6.08 -5.50
N GLN A 154 -17.77 4.96 -6.01
CA GLN A 154 -18.48 3.68 -6.05
C GLN A 154 -18.69 3.10 -4.63
N PHE A 155 -17.68 3.12 -3.76
CA PHE A 155 -17.83 2.71 -2.35
C PHE A 155 -18.92 3.53 -1.66
N LYS A 156 -18.88 4.86 -1.84
CA LYS A 156 -19.90 5.75 -1.27
C LYS A 156 -21.30 5.44 -1.81
N HIS A 157 -21.43 5.23 -3.13
CA HIS A 157 -22.73 4.91 -3.75
C HIS A 157 -23.27 3.54 -3.28
N ALA A 158 -22.39 2.57 -3.06
CA ALA A 158 -22.75 1.24 -2.56
C ALA A 158 -23.02 1.19 -1.05
N ASP A 159 -22.80 2.30 -0.33
CA ASP A 159 -22.87 2.40 1.12
C ASP A 159 -21.91 1.41 1.82
N ILE A 160 -20.72 1.22 1.23
CA ILE A 160 -19.65 0.39 1.79
C ILE A 160 -18.63 1.31 2.48
N PRO A 161 -18.40 1.18 3.79
CA PRO A 161 -17.37 1.95 4.49
C PRO A 161 -15.98 1.58 3.96
N PHE A 162 -15.11 2.59 3.83
CA PHE A 162 -13.76 2.34 3.34
C PHE A 162 -12.71 3.20 4.01
N VAL A 163 -11.47 2.71 3.97
CA VAL A 163 -10.27 3.43 4.38
C VAL A 163 -9.69 4.12 3.15
N PHE A 164 -9.39 5.41 3.24
CA PHE A 164 -8.59 6.12 2.24
C PHE A 164 -7.12 6.10 2.66
N ASP A 165 -6.30 5.50 1.84
CA ASP A 165 -4.85 5.37 1.97
C ASP A 165 -4.20 5.95 0.71
N PRO A 166 -3.94 7.26 0.65
CA PRO A 166 -3.36 7.86 -0.54
C PRO A 166 -1.95 7.35 -0.85
N GLY A 167 -1.16 7.03 0.18
CA GLY A 167 0.19 6.52 0.06
C GLY A 167 1.03 7.31 -0.95
N GLN A 168 1.78 6.60 -1.78
CA GLN A 168 2.60 7.18 -2.86
C GLN A 168 1.77 7.86 -3.97
N GLY A 169 0.46 7.66 -4.00
CA GLY A 169 -0.47 8.33 -4.92
C GLY A 169 -0.81 9.77 -4.51
N LEU A 170 -0.54 10.18 -3.26
CA LEU A 170 -0.90 11.48 -2.73
C LEU A 170 -0.43 12.65 -3.62
N PRO A 171 0.78 12.65 -4.19
CA PRO A 171 1.22 13.72 -5.09
C PRO A 171 0.37 13.94 -6.34
N MET A 172 -0.43 12.97 -6.77
CA MET A 172 -1.30 13.08 -7.96
C MET A 172 -2.53 13.98 -7.75
N PHE A 173 -2.86 14.32 -6.49
CA PHE A 173 -4.09 15.01 -6.12
C PHE A 173 -3.81 16.39 -5.54
N ASP A 174 -4.64 17.35 -5.88
CA ASP A 174 -4.65 18.66 -5.23
C ASP A 174 -5.43 18.64 -3.90
N GLY A 175 -5.41 19.77 -3.17
CA GLY A 175 -6.06 19.85 -1.86
C GLY A 175 -7.59 19.67 -1.91
N LYS A 176 -8.24 20.07 -3.01
CA LYS A 176 -9.69 19.90 -3.17
C LYS A 176 -10.05 18.45 -3.42
N GLU A 177 -9.27 17.77 -4.24
CA GLU A 177 -9.44 16.34 -4.52
C GLU A 177 -9.17 15.48 -3.28
N LEU A 178 -8.13 15.83 -2.50
CA LEU A 178 -7.87 15.16 -1.22
C LEU A 178 -9.01 15.34 -0.24
N MET A 179 -9.57 16.56 -0.12
CA MET A 179 -10.75 16.79 0.69
C MET A 179 -11.99 16.04 0.16
N HIS A 180 -12.11 15.89 -1.15
CA HIS A 180 -13.18 15.06 -1.73
C HIS A 180 -13.07 13.60 -1.26
N PHE A 181 -11.89 12.99 -1.32
CA PHE A 181 -11.67 11.64 -0.78
C PHE A 181 -12.01 11.54 0.71
N ILE A 182 -11.55 12.51 1.50
CA ILE A 182 -11.80 12.56 2.95
C ILE A 182 -13.30 12.59 3.26
N HIS A 183 -14.09 13.37 2.51
CA HIS A 183 -15.55 13.43 2.69
C HIS A 183 -16.28 12.14 2.28
N LEU A 184 -15.70 11.35 1.37
CA LEU A 184 -16.26 10.06 0.96
C LEU A 184 -15.86 8.94 1.91
N ALA A 185 -14.63 8.99 2.44
CA ALA A 185 -14.03 7.94 3.25
C ALA A 185 -14.65 7.84 4.65
N THR A 186 -14.57 6.66 5.23
CA THR A 186 -14.93 6.44 6.64
C THR A 186 -13.71 6.66 7.55
N TRP A 187 -12.55 6.23 7.12
CA TRP A 187 -11.27 6.41 7.81
C TRP A 187 -10.19 6.85 6.83
N VAL A 188 -9.14 7.47 7.36
CA VAL A 188 -7.93 7.82 6.60
C VAL A 188 -6.72 7.23 7.29
N THR A 189 -5.78 6.68 6.53
CA THR A 189 -4.48 6.24 7.04
C THR A 189 -3.36 6.77 6.17
N VAL A 190 -2.31 7.29 6.81
CA VAL A 190 -1.11 7.87 6.16
C VAL A 190 0.11 7.56 7.00
N ASN A 191 1.32 7.66 6.43
CA ASN A 191 2.52 7.76 7.24
C ASN A 191 2.78 9.23 7.65
N ASP A 192 3.83 9.48 8.42
CA ASP A 192 4.20 10.82 8.91
C ASP A 192 4.48 11.82 7.78
N TYR A 193 5.20 11.39 6.74
CA TYR A 193 5.49 12.21 5.57
C TYR A 193 4.23 12.51 4.75
N GLU A 194 3.42 11.50 4.49
CA GLU A 194 2.14 11.62 3.79
C GLU A 194 1.14 12.47 4.60
N GLY A 195 1.10 12.30 5.92
CA GLY A 195 0.27 13.09 6.83
C GLY A 195 0.62 14.57 6.79
N LYS A 196 1.92 14.89 6.80
CA LYS A 196 2.37 16.28 6.62
C LYS A 196 1.96 16.84 5.27
N MET A 197 2.20 16.10 4.17
CA MET A 197 1.82 16.53 2.83
C MET A 197 0.30 16.70 2.69
N LEU A 198 -0.50 15.84 3.32
CA LEU A 198 -1.96 15.93 3.36
C LEU A 198 -2.40 17.24 4.04
N CYS A 199 -1.82 17.56 5.20
CA CYS A 199 -2.07 18.81 5.90
C CYS A 199 -1.66 20.03 5.07
N ASP A 200 -0.47 20.01 4.50
CA ASP A 200 0.05 21.12 3.68
C ASP A 200 -0.84 21.40 2.45
N ARG A 201 -1.34 20.35 1.78
CA ARG A 201 -2.20 20.49 0.59
C ARG A 201 -3.63 20.89 0.91
N THR A 202 -4.19 20.39 2.01
CA THR A 202 -5.58 20.70 2.41
C THR A 202 -5.68 22.01 3.19
N GLY A 203 -4.57 22.49 3.77
CA GLY A 203 -4.54 23.63 4.67
C GLY A 203 -5.13 23.33 6.05
N LEU A 204 -5.36 22.07 6.39
CA LEU A 204 -5.96 21.62 7.65
C LEU A 204 -4.96 20.82 8.48
N SER A 205 -5.01 20.94 9.79
CA SER A 205 -4.28 20.09 10.72
C SER A 205 -4.87 18.67 10.79
N SER A 206 -4.11 17.71 11.30
CA SER A 206 -4.62 16.34 11.56
C SER A 206 -5.84 16.34 12.48
N ALA A 207 -5.88 17.25 13.46
CA ALA A 207 -7.03 17.43 14.35
C ALA A 207 -8.29 17.89 13.59
N GLU A 208 -8.16 18.82 12.64
CA GLU A 208 -9.28 19.30 11.82
C GLU A 208 -9.70 18.22 10.82
N LEU A 209 -8.76 17.56 10.13
CA LEU A 209 -9.04 16.48 9.21
C LEU A 209 -9.81 15.32 9.88
N SER A 210 -9.45 14.97 11.12
CA SER A 210 -10.10 13.88 11.86
C SER A 210 -11.57 14.14 12.20
N ARG A 211 -12.06 15.40 12.12
CA ARG A 211 -13.47 15.73 12.30
C ARG A 211 -14.34 15.42 11.07
N HIS A 212 -13.71 15.18 9.92
CA HIS A 212 -14.42 14.82 8.68
C HIS A 212 -14.59 13.32 8.49
N VAL A 213 -13.91 12.49 9.29
CA VAL A 213 -13.91 11.01 9.21
C VAL A 213 -14.12 10.38 10.58
N LYS A 214 -14.42 9.10 10.65
CA LYS A 214 -14.51 8.39 11.94
C LYS A 214 -13.16 8.22 12.63
N GLY A 215 -12.07 8.43 11.91
CA GLY A 215 -10.72 8.47 12.44
C GLY A 215 -9.65 8.62 11.36
N LEU A 216 -8.61 9.32 11.73
CA LEU A 216 -7.37 9.50 10.97
C LEU A 216 -6.23 8.82 11.72
N ILE A 217 -5.46 7.98 11.04
CA ILE A 217 -4.33 7.29 11.65
C ILE A 217 -3.06 7.72 10.93
N VAL A 218 -2.06 8.16 11.71
CA VAL A 218 -0.75 8.54 11.20
C VAL A 218 0.29 7.57 11.75
N THR A 219 0.87 6.73 10.90
CA THR A 219 1.94 5.82 11.29
C THR A 219 3.28 6.54 11.36
N LEU A 220 4.06 6.28 12.43
CA LEU A 220 5.31 6.96 12.74
C LEU A 220 6.52 6.00 12.70
N GLY A 221 6.42 4.95 11.92
CA GLY A 221 7.46 3.92 11.79
C GLY A 221 7.81 3.29 13.13
N ALA A 222 9.07 3.41 13.56
CA ALA A 222 9.55 2.86 14.81
C ALA A 222 8.98 3.53 16.08
N ASN A 223 8.22 4.63 15.93
CA ASN A 223 7.60 5.39 17.02
C ASN A 223 6.11 5.05 17.23
N GLY A 224 5.59 4.03 16.54
CA GLY A 224 4.19 3.61 16.65
C GLY A 224 3.28 4.41 15.75
N CYS A 225 2.13 4.87 16.25
CA CYS A 225 1.21 5.68 15.47
C CYS A 225 0.35 6.62 16.33
N GLU A 226 -0.20 7.65 15.70
CA GLU A 226 -1.22 8.53 16.23
C GLU A 226 -2.59 8.11 15.70
N VAL A 227 -3.56 8.01 16.57
CA VAL A 227 -4.98 7.84 16.24
C VAL A 227 -5.70 9.12 16.61
N TRP A 228 -6.34 9.75 15.63
CA TRP A 228 -7.07 10.98 15.77
C TRP A 228 -8.57 10.74 15.56
N ILE A 229 -9.38 11.06 16.55
CA ILE A 229 -10.85 10.97 16.52
C ILE A 229 -11.42 12.29 17.03
N ASP A 230 -12.25 12.93 16.23
CA ASP A 230 -12.91 14.22 16.56
C ASP A 230 -11.95 15.27 17.13
N GLY A 231 -10.78 15.41 16.52
CA GLY A 231 -9.76 16.36 16.92
C GLY A 231 -8.91 15.93 18.12
N GLN A 232 -9.18 14.79 18.73
CA GLN A 232 -8.43 14.26 19.87
C GLN A 232 -7.41 13.22 19.42
N LYS A 233 -6.19 13.30 19.95
CA LYS A 233 -5.09 12.42 19.63
C LYS A 233 -4.85 11.39 20.73
N THR A 234 -4.75 10.13 20.33
CA THR A 234 -4.23 9.04 21.16
C THR A 234 -2.92 8.54 20.52
N LEU A 235 -1.90 8.29 21.33
CA LEU A 235 -0.67 7.65 20.89
C LEU A 235 -0.75 6.15 21.15
N VAL A 236 -0.54 5.35 20.10
CA VAL A 236 -0.44 3.90 20.21
C VAL A 236 1.05 3.53 20.13
N PRO A 237 1.61 2.94 21.21
CA PRO A 237 3.04 2.71 21.30
C PRO A 237 3.55 1.75 20.22
N PRO A 238 4.83 1.87 19.85
CA PRO A 238 5.45 0.94 18.89
C PRO A 238 5.65 -0.43 19.51
N VAL A 239 5.77 -1.43 18.65
CA VAL A 239 6.28 -2.75 18.99
C VAL A 239 7.72 -2.85 18.50
N LYS A 240 8.65 -3.25 19.38
CA LYS A 240 10.05 -3.39 19.03
C LYS A 240 10.25 -4.57 18.08
N ALA A 241 10.75 -4.32 16.89
CA ALA A 241 11.13 -5.37 15.95
C ALA A 241 12.32 -6.19 16.48
N LYS A 242 12.32 -7.50 16.24
CA LYS A 242 13.45 -8.38 16.61
C LYS A 242 14.75 -8.00 15.86
N GLN A 243 14.59 -7.60 14.61
CA GLN A 243 15.66 -7.12 13.72
C GLN A 243 15.03 -6.25 12.62
N VAL A 244 15.84 -5.45 11.95
CA VAL A 244 15.45 -4.69 10.77
C VAL A 244 16.15 -5.31 9.56
N VAL A 245 15.36 -5.96 8.70
CA VAL A 245 15.86 -6.70 7.53
C VAL A 245 15.38 -6.02 6.25
N ASP A 246 14.08 -5.73 6.14
CA ASP A 246 13.49 -5.17 4.94
C ASP A 246 12.23 -4.36 5.26
N PRO A 247 12.23 -3.03 5.04
CA PRO A 247 11.08 -2.16 5.30
C PRO A 247 9.97 -2.26 4.22
N THR A 248 10.26 -2.87 3.05
CA THR A 248 9.32 -2.93 1.93
C THR A 248 8.03 -3.64 2.33
N GLY A 249 6.87 -2.99 2.12
CA GLY A 249 5.56 -3.55 2.44
C GLY A 249 5.19 -3.57 3.93
N CYS A 250 6.00 -2.94 4.83
CA CYS A 250 5.62 -2.82 6.25
C CYS A 250 4.32 -2.02 6.41
N GLY A 251 4.16 -0.94 5.65
CA GLY A 251 2.94 -0.15 5.62
C GLY A 251 1.73 -0.96 5.15
N ASP A 252 1.90 -1.77 4.11
CA ASP A 252 0.83 -2.63 3.58
C ASP A 252 0.44 -3.72 4.58
N ALA A 253 1.42 -4.34 5.24
CA ALA A 253 1.19 -5.33 6.30
C ALA A 253 0.41 -4.71 7.47
N TRP A 254 0.76 -3.48 7.86
CA TRP A 254 0.06 -2.69 8.87
C TRP A 254 -1.40 -2.42 8.45
N ARG A 255 -1.64 -2.05 7.18
CA ARG A 255 -2.99 -1.83 6.63
C ARG A 255 -3.81 -3.11 6.57
N GLY A 256 -3.19 -4.24 6.27
CA GLY A 256 -3.83 -5.56 6.37
C GLY A 256 -4.36 -5.83 7.78
N ALA A 257 -3.58 -5.48 8.80
CA ALA A 257 -3.98 -5.61 10.20
C ALA A 257 -5.08 -4.61 10.60
N LEU A 258 -5.01 -3.36 10.13
CA LEU A 258 -6.06 -2.37 10.31
C LEU A 258 -7.40 -2.91 9.78
N LEU A 259 -7.43 -3.39 8.54
CA LEU A 259 -8.63 -3.93 7.90
C LEU A 259 -9.18 -5.13 8.65
N PHE A 260 -8.32 -6.03 9.13
CA PHE A 260 -8.73 -7.16 9.97
C PHE A 260 -9.45 -6.70 11.24
N GLY A 261 -8.89 -5.73 11.96
CA GLY A 261 -9.51 -5.21 13.17
C GLY A 261 -10.83 -4.47 12.90
N LEU A 262 -10.88 -3.66 11.82
CA LEU A 262 -12.11 -2.97 11.40
C LEU A 262 -13.23 -3.95 11.03
N GLU A 263 -12.89 -5.04 10.31
CA GLU A 263 -13.84 -6.13 9.98
C GLU A 263 -14.46 -6.76 11.24
N LYS A 264 -13.69 -6.83 12.34
CA LYS A 264 -14.14 -7.35 13.65
C LYS A 264 -14.85 -6.30 14.50
N GLY A 265 -14.97 -5.06 14.03
CA GLY A 265 -15.59 -3.97 14.79
C GLY A 265 -14.74 -3.48 15.97
N TRP A 266 -13.42 -3.65 15.93
CA TRP A 266 -12.51 -3.21 16.98
C TRP A 266 -12.37 -1.68 17.00
N SER A 267 -12.00 -1.14 18.17
CA SER A 267 -11.59 0.27 18.26
C SER A 267 -10.34 0.54 17.42
N LEU A 268 -10.17 1.78 16.94
CA LEU A 268 -9.03 2.15 16.13
C LEU A 268 -7.69 1.97 16.86
N ASP A 269 -7.66 2.21 18.18
CA ASP A 269 -6.46 1.98 18.98
C ASP A 269 -6.06 0.50 19.00
N LYS A 270 -7.05 -0.41 19.11
CA LYS A 270 -6.80 -1.85 19.04
C LYS A 270 -6.35 -2.28 17.64
N CYS A 271 -6.97 -1.74 16.59
CA CYS A 271 -6.54 -1.98 15.20
C CYS A 271 -5.10 -1.51 14.98
N ALA A 272 -4.77 -0.31 15.46
CA ALA A 272 -3.46 0.29 15.34
C ALA A 272 -2.38 -0.50 16.13
N ALA A 273 -2.71 -0.98 17.32
CA ALA A 273 -1.81 -1.84 18.10
C ALA A 273 -1.49 -3.15 17.38
N LEU A 274 -2.49 -3.80 16.74
CA LEU A 274 -2.25 -4.96 15.89
C LEU A 274 -1.40 -4.59 14.67
N GLY A 275 -1.64 -3.44 14.05
CA GLY A 275 -0.83 -2.93 12.94
C GLY A 275 0.64 -2.78 13.33
N ASN A 276 0.93 -2.20 14.48
CA ASN A 276 2.29 -2.04 15.00
C ASN A 276 2.97 -3.40 15.24
N GLU A 277 2.24 -4.38 15.77
CA GLU A 277 2.74 -5.75 15.98
C GLU A 277 3.07 -6.44 14.64
N VAL A 278 2.16 -6.36 13.67
CA VAL A 278 2.34 -6.97 12.34
C VAL A 278 3.49 -6.30 11.60
N GLY A 279 3.57 -4.96 11.63
CA GLY A 279 4.68 -4.21 11.03
C GLY A 279 6.04 -4.59 11.62
N ALA A 280 6.12 -4.73 12.96
CA ALA A 280 7.34 -5.15 13.64
C ALA A 280 7.79 -6.59 13.29
N ARG A 281 6.84 -7.49 13.00
CA ARG A 281 7.14 -8.85 12.53
C ARG A 281 7.55 -8.87 11.07
N LYS A 282 6.88 -8.06 10.23
CA LYS A 282 7.18 -7.98 8.80
C LYS A 282 8.59 -7.43 8.56
N ILE A 283 8.98 -6.34 9.21
CA ILE A 283 10.29 -5.70 8.97
C ILE A 283 11.48 -6.63 9.26
N ALA A 284 11.28 -7.66 10.07
CA ALA A 284 12.28 -8.67 10.39
C ALA A 284 12.44 -9.75 9.30
N GLN A 285 11.67 -9.67 8.21
CA GLN A 285 11.62 -10.69 7.15
C GLN A 285 11.70 -10.01 5.77
N ARG A 286 12.29 -10.71 4.79
CA ARG A 286 12.46 -10.20 3.42
C ARG A 286 11.17 -10.32 2.60
N GLY A 287 10.98 -9.36 1.70
CA GLY A 287 9.92 -9.31 0.71
C GLY A 287 8.55 -8.95 1.29
N PRO A 288 7.72 -8.24 0.52
CA PRO A 288 6.44 -7.75 1.00
C PRO A 288 5.38 -8.86 1.15
N GLN A 289 5.55 -10.01 0.49
CA GLN A 289 4.62 -11.15 0.50
C GLN A 289 5.29 -12.48 0.86
N ASN A 290 6.37 -12.45 1.64
CA ASN A 290 7.13 -13.66 2.03
C ASN A 290 7.27 -13.82 3.55
N TYR A 291 6.67 -12.92 4.35
CA TYR A 291 6.72 -12.98 5.79
C TYR A 291 5.64 -13.92 6.37
N GLN A 292 5.85 -14.34 7.61
CA GLN A 292 4.95 -15.18 8.39
C GLN A 292 4.56 -14.47 9.70
N LEU A 293 3.36 -14.74 10.19
CA LEU A 293 2.85 -14.22 11.45
C LEU A 293 2.72 -15.32 12.52
N ASN A 294 3.62 -16.32 12.48
CA ASN A 294 3.66 -17.37 13.48
C ASN A 294 3.77 -16.76 14.88
N ASP A 295 3.15 -17.37 15.86
CA ASP A 295 3.10 -16.92 17.26
C ASP A 295 2.42 -15.55 17.50
N LEU A 296 1.67 -15.04 16.52
CA LEU A 296 0.82 -13.87 16.72
C LEU A 296 -0.48 -14.31 17.42
N HIS A 297 -0.63 -13.91 18.67
CA HIS A 297 -1.89 -14.11 19.39
C HIS A 297 -2.81 -12.92 19.12
N ILE A 298 -3.90 -13.18 18.42
CA ILE A 298 -4.94 -12.17 18.15
C ILE A 298 -5.99 -12.33 19.26
N GLY A 299 -5.91 -11.47 20.28
CA GLY A 299 -6.82 -11.45 21.43
C GLY A 299 -8.17 -10.78 21.14
#